data_9d6cfea8252b98077e8aff9a82282f0b
#
_entry.id   9d6cfea8252b98077e8aff9a82282f0b
#
_cell.length_a   1.000
_cell.length_b   1.000
_cell.length_c   1.000
_cell.angle_alpha   90.00
_cell.angle_beta   90.00
_cell.angle_gamma   90.00
#
_symmetry.space_group_name_H-M   'P 1'
#
loop_
_entity.id
_entity.type
_entity.pdbx_description
1 polymer ?
#
loop_
_entity_poly.entity_id
_entity_poly.type
_entity_poly.pdbx_seq_one_letter_code
_entity_poly.pdbx_strand_id
1 'polypeptide(L)'
;MSVSAPYRFVPLSSLIVFPDWADQVSHDRPFSDGISGELNIQIHNTSPLCVGGKQDKSSEHQAGKIHFYRSPDNTLTIPGSSLKGMLRNVVEIASFSRFKQVEDQKLGVRDISEANNFYAQAMRNPNAGWLNFRNGKWTITPCGFVRVHQEQIIKHYGIPYTEWESAKSVRKRYSTKIGTCPKVHYEVQAEERNGKRLGNLLQSGGETGHLVMTGQPGRGFQDSRKSKKYEFIFQETKQEDIPISQEVMSGFMQIHESTDEWRFWFPKLGNLELGIPVFWHKEGS
;
A
#
# COMPACT_ATOMS: atom_id res chain seq x y z
N MET A 1 -20.58 -2.45 3.39
CA MET A 1 -19.33 -2.53 4.18
C MET A 1 -18.99 -1.12 4.63
N SER A 2 -18.84 -0.84 5.93
CA SER A 2 -18.45 0.49 6.42
C SER A 2 -16.99 0.44 6.81
N VAL A 3 -16.18 1.30 6.19
CA VAL A 3 -14.78 1.53 6.58
C VAL A 3 -14.76 2.66 7.60
N SER A 4 -14.22 2.41 8.79
CA SER A 4 -14.01 3.45 9.80
C SER A 4 -12.63 4.06 9.62
N ALA A 5 -12.57 5.36 9.38
CA ALA A 5 -11.33 6.12 9.22
C ALA A 5 -11.29 7.27 10.24
N PRO A 6 -10.11 7.64 10.76
CA PRO A 6 -9.97 8.71 11.76
C PRO A 6 -10.10 10.11 11.17
N TYR A 7 -10.65 10.25 10.00
CA TYR A 7 -10.88 11.52 9.31
C TYR A 7 -12.27 11.56 8.68
N ARG A 8 -12.78 12.74 8.42
CA ARG A 8 -14.04 12.97 7.74
C ARG A 8 -13.79 13.76 6.46
N PHE A 9 -14.60 13.47 5.43
CA PHE A 9 -14.57 14.24 4.20
C PHE A 9 -15.36 15.55 4.36
N VAL A 10 -14.92 16.58 3.62
CA VAL A 10 -15.68 17.81 3.50
C VAL A 10 -16.88 17.55 2.60
N PRO A 11 -18.11 17.86 3.02
CA PRO A 11 -19.28 17.74 2.16
C PRO A 11 -19.14 18.68 0.96
N LEU A 12 -19.36 18.16 -0.24
CA LEU A 12 -19.32 18.93 -1.46
C LEU A 12 -20.75 19.36 -1.86
N SER A 13 -20.88 20.59 -2.35
CA SER A 13 -22.13 21.06 -2.95
C SER A 13 -22.29 20.48 -4.35
N SER A 14 -23.52 20.16 -4.74
CA SER A 14 -23.89 19.85 -6.12
C SER A 14 -23.95 21.10 -7.01
N LEU A 15 -24.06 22.28 -6.39
CA LEU A 15 -24.07 23.57 -7.08
C LEU A 15 -22.65 24.14 -7.08
N ILE A 16 -22.09 24.36 -8.27
CA ILE A 16 -20.79 25.01 -8.49
C ILE A 16 -21.10 26.37 -9.11
N VAL A 17 -20.61 27.43 -8.47
CA VAL A 17 -20.75 28.81 -8.94
C VAL A 17 -19.37 29.33 -9.32
N PHE A 18 -19.24 29.80 -10.56
CA PHE A 18 -18.07 30.52 -11.03
C PHE A 18 -18.44 32.00 -11.13
N PRO A 19 -17.96 32.84 -10.18
CA PRO A 19 -18.25 34.28 -10.25
C PRO A 19 -17.49 34.93 -11.43
N ASP A 20 -18.10 35.94 -12.05
CA ASP A 20 -17.54 36.65 -13.21
C ASP A 20 -16.18 37.30 -12.96
N TRP A 21 -15.84 37.51 -11.71
CA TRP A 21 -14.55 38.10 -11.27
C TRP A 21 -13.49 37.04 -10.90
N ALA A 22 -13.76 35.75 -11.06
CA ALA A 22 -12.85 34.70 -10.58
C ALA A 22 -11.45 34.75 -11.20
N ASP A 23 -11.32 35.15 -12.44
CA ASP A 23 -10.06 35.32 -13.16
C ASP A 23 -9.30 36.62 -12.82
N GLN A 24 -9.98 37.55 -12.14
CA GLN A 24 -9.41 38.85 -11.72
C GLN A 24 -8.72 38.76 -10.36
N VAL A 25 -8.82 37.62 -9.65
CA VAL A 25 -8.20 37.44 -8.32
C VAL A 25 -6.68 37.45 -8.44
N SER A 26 -6.04 38.39 -7.74
CA SER A 26 -4.59 38.53 -7.68
C SER A 26 -4.12 38.82 -6.26
N HIS A 27 -2.92 38.34 -5.89
CA HIS A 27 -2.30 38.71 -4.63
C HIS A 27 -1.72 40.13 -4.63
N ASP A 28 -1.52 40.72 -5.81
CA ASP A 28 -0.88 42.02 -5.99
C ASP A 28 -1.88 43.18 -5.97
N ARG A 29 -3.13 42.89 -6.26
CA ARG A 29 -4.19 43.92 -6.35
C ARG A 29 -5.44 43.46 -5.63
N PRO A 30 -5.72 44.03 -4.44
CA PRO A 30 -6.99 43.77 -3.77
C PRO A 30 -8.15 44.41 -4.56
N PHE A 31 -9.33 43.82 -4.47
CA PHE A 31 -10.55 44.46 -5.00
C PHE A 31 -10.85 45.73 -4.23
N SER A 32 -11.33 46.79 -4.94
CA SER A 32 -11.67 48.06 -4.35
C SER A 32 -12.88 47.99 -3.40
N ASP A 33 -13.74 47.01 -3.60
CA ASP A 33 -14.93 46.69 -2.80
C ASP A 33 -14.69 45.54 -1.81
N GLY A 34 -13.44 45.16 -1.63
CA GLY A 34 -13.03 44.10 -0.68
C GLY A 34 -13.35 44.49 0.76
N ILE A 35 -13.84 43.53 1.53
CA ILE A 35 -14.13 43.69 2.95
C ILE A 35 -13.10 42.91 3.75
N SER A 36 -12.59 43.55 4.83
CA SER A 36 -11.75 42.91 5.84
C SER A 36 -12.39 43.03 7.21
N GLY A 37 -12.10 42.04 8.07
CA GLY A 37 -12.65 42.02 9.40
C GLY A 37 -12.10 40.90 10.25
N GLU A 38 -12.62 40.75 11.46
CA GLU A 38 -12.26 39.69 12.40
C GLU A 38 -13.40 38.69 12.56
N LEU A 39 -13.05 37.41 12.63
CA LEU A 39 -13.96 36.32 12.95
C LEU A 39 -13.55 35.72 14.30
N ASN A 40 -14.42 35.84 15.30
CA ASN A 40 -14.23 35.18 16.59
C ASN A 40 -14.81 33.75 16.49
N ILE A 41 -13.96 32.75 16.60
CA ILE A 41 -14.34 31.33 16.46
C ILE A 41 -14.16 30.65 17.82
N GLN A 42 -15.21 29.98 18.28
CA GLN A 42 -15.15 29.11 19.43
C GLN A 42 -15.15 27.64 18.95
N ILE A 43 -14.15 26.87 19.38
CA ILE A 43 -13.98 25.48 19.00
C ILE A 43 -14.40 24.58 20.15
N HIS A 44 -15.40 23.71 19.93
CA HIS A 44 -15.82 22.69 20.87
C HIS A 44 -15.47 21.30 20.30
N ASN A 45 -14.56 20.59 20.95
CA ASN A 45 -14.25 19.22 20.58
C ASN A 45 -15.25 18.27 21.28
N THR A 46 -15.88 17.41 20.49
CA THR A 46 -16.84 16.39 20.97
C THR A 46 -16.20 15.01 21.15
N SER A 47 -14.94 14.88 20.78
CA SER A 47 -14.12 13.66 20.91
C SER A 47 -12.71 14.04 21.36
N PRO A 48 -11.91 13.10 21.87
CA PRO A 48 -10.52 13.37 22.21
C PRO A 48 -9.75 13.99 21.06
N LEU A 49 -9.07 15.11 21.33
CA LEU A 49 -8.27 15.85 20.35
C LEU A 49 -6.78 15.73 20.71
N CYS A 50 -5.95 15.40 19.74
CA CYS A 50 -4.51 15.41 19.88
C CYS A 50 -3.87 16.32 18.82
N VAL A 51 -3.27 17.41 19.24
CA VAL A 51 -2.42 18.22 18.37
C VAL A 51 -0.97 17.84 18.63
N GLY A 52 -0.32 17.24 17.63
CA GLY A 52 1.05 16.74 17.72
C GLY A 52 2.06 17.88 17.89
N GLY A 53 2.92 17.75 18.89
CA GLY A 53 4.07 18.61 19.13
C GLY A 53 5.38 17.87 18.92
N LYS A 54 6.24 17.83 19.95
CA LYS A 54 7.49 17.09 19.91
C LYS A 54 7.25 15.60 19.72
N GLN A 55 8.03 14.99 18.84
CA GLN A 55 8.00 13.56 18.61
C GLN A 55 9.31 12.91 19.06
N ASP A 56 9.22 11.93 19.93
CA ASP A 56 10.34 11.07 20.28
C ASP A 56 10.43 9.93 19.23
N LYS A 57 11.64 9.71 18.71
CA LYS A 57 11.87 8.67 17.72
C LYS A 57 11.63 7.28 18.33
N SER A 58 11.05 6.39 17.54
CA SER A 58 10.96 4.98 17.92
C SER A 58 12.36 4.36 17.98
N SER A 59 12.61 3.55 18.99
CA SER A 59 13.78 2.67 19.07
C SER A 59 13.36 1.22 18.77
N GLU A 60 14.33 0.31 18.69
CA GLU A 60 14.09 -1.10 18.38
C GLU A 60 13.15 -1.80 19.38
N HIS A 61 13.07 -1.28 20.60
CA HIS A 61 12.29 -1.85 21.69
C HIS A 61 11.17 -0.93 22.21
N GLN A 62 11.02 0.28 21.65
CA GLN A 62 10.06 1.27 22.15
C GLN A 62 9.38 2.00 21.00
N ALA A 63 8.05 2.02 21.02
CA ALA A 63 7.27 2.82 20.08
C ALA A 63 7.57 4.31 20.27
N GLY A 64 7.63 5.06 19.18
CA GLY A 64 7.76 6.51 19.23
C GLY A 64 6.56 7.13 19.96
N LYS A 65 6.82 8.22 20.68
CA LYS A 65 5.77 8.97 21.38
C LYS A 65 5.60 10.32 20.71
N ILE A 66 4.35 10.73 20.56
CA ILE A 66 3.99 12.07 20.13
C ILE A 66 3.44 12.79 21.36
N HIS A 67 4.08 13.88 21.75
CA HIS A 67 3.63 14.71 22.84
C HIS A 67 2.62 15.74 22.32
N PHE A 68 1.68 16.15 23.17
CA PHE A 68 0.81 17.26 22.84
C PHE A 68 1.62 18.55 22.62
N TYR A 69 1.17 19.33 21.64
CA TYR A 69 1.73 20.66 21.44
C TYR A 69 1.42 21.54 22.67
N ARG A 70 2.44 22.26 23.12
CA ARG A 70 2.33 23.23 24.21
C ARG A 70 2.95 24.56 23.77
N SER A 71 2.28 25.64 24.15
CA SER A 71 2.83 26.99 24.01
C SER A 71 4.03 27.19 24.95
N PRO A 72 4.81 28.27 24.78
CA PRO A 72 5.97 28.56 25.63
C PRO A 72 5.67 28.62 27.13
N ASP A 73 4.45 28.99 27.52
CA ASP A 73 3.94 28.98 28.90
C ASP A 73 3.49 27.59 29.36
N ASN A 74 3.76 26.54 28.59
CA ASN A 74 3.40 25.14 28.84
C ASN A 74 1.89 24.84 28.81
N THR A 75 1.06 25.72 28.28
CA THR A 75 -0.38 25.50 28.12
C THR A 75 -0.65 24.61 26.89
N LEU A 76 -1.62 23.71 27.01
CA LEU A 76 -2.09 22.92 25.87
C LEU A 76 -2.77 23.85 24.85
N THR A 77 -2.25 23.90 23.65
CA THR A 77 -2.65 24.91 22.67
C THR A 77 -2.76 24.29 21.28
N ILE A 78 -3.69 24.77 20.49
CA ILE A 78 -3.74 24.51 19.05
C ILE A 78 -3.03 25.68 18.36
N PRO A 79 -1.90 25.44 17.63
CA PRO A 79 -1.23 26.51 16.92
C PRO A 79 -2.15 27.19 15.89
N GLY A 80 -2.12 28.52 15.84
CA GLY A 80 -2.90 29.26 14.85
C GLY A 80 -2.59 28.88 13.41
N SER A 81 -1.34 28.52 13.12
CA SER A 81 -0.94 27.99 11.81
C SER A 81 -1.63 26.68 11.46
N SER A 82 -1.86 25.79 12.43
CA SER A 82 -2.58 24.54 12.23
C SER A 82 -4.06 24.80 11.93
N LEU A 83 -4.70 25.73 12.65
CA LEU A 83 -6.08 26.14 12.37
C LEU A 83 -6.20 26.80 11.01
N LYS A 84 -5.29 27.72 10.67
CA LYS A 84 -5.27 28.36 9.35
C LYS A 84 -5.11 27.35 8.22
N GLY A 85 -4.20 26.38 8.38
CA GLY A 85 -3.99 25.31 7.40
C GLY A 85 -5.23 24.43 7.22
N MET A 86 -5.89 24.05 8.31
CA MET A 86 -7.11 23.26 8.29
C MET A 86 -8.24 24.03 7.58
N LEU A 87 -8.51 25.27 7.97
CA LEU A 87 -9.56 26.10 7.37
C LEU A 87 -9.30 26.34 5.89
N ARG A 88 -8.05 26.60 5.52
CA ARG A 88 -7.66 26.74 4.10
C ARG A 88 -7.99 25.49 3.31
N ASN A 89 -7.61 24.31 3.80
CA ASN A 89 -7.91 23.05 3.11
C ASN A 89 -9.41 22.83 2.97
N VAL A 90 -10.19 23.11 4.01
CA VAL A 90 -11.66 22.99 3.93
C VAL A 90 -12.24 23.92 2.87
N VAL A 91 -11.80 25.16 2.83
CA VAL A 91 -12.23 26.14 1.84
C VAL A 91 -11.81 25.72 0.43
N GLU A 92 -10.56 25.27 0.24
CA GLU A 92 -10.08 24.77 -1.05
C GLU A 92 -10.91 23.59 -1.56
N ILE A 93 -11.26 22.64 -0.69
CA ILE A 93 -12.13 21.50 -1.04
C ILE A 93 -13.53 21.96 -1.37
N ALA A 94 -14.16 22.76 -0.48
CA ALA A 94 -15.55 23.18 -0.62
C ALA A 94 -15.78 24.09 -1.84
N SER A 95 -14.77 24.86 -2.26
CA SER A 95 -14.84 25.76 -3.41
C SER A 95 -14.35 25.14 -4.73
N PHE A 96 -14.04 23.85 -4.74
CA PHE A 96 -13.43 23.18 -5.91
C PHE A 96 -12.20 23.88 -6.45
N SER A 97 -11.43 24.52 -5.57
CA SER A 97 -10.23 25.24 -5.93
C SER A 97 -9.11 24.32 -6.42
N ARG A 98 -8.13 24.89 -7.12
CA ARG A 98 -6.97 24.15 -7.57
C ARG A 98 -6.09 23.79 -6.36
N PHE A 99 -5.97 22.50 -6.05
CA PHE A 99 -5.10 21.97 -5.00
C PHE A 99 -3.62 22.10 -5.43
N LYS A 100 -2.93 23.12 -4.97
CA LYS A 100 -1.50 23.32 -5.26
C LYS A 100 -0.57 22.69 -4.22
N GLN A 101 -1.09 22.36 -3.04
CA GLN A 101 -0.31 21.83 -1.91
C GLN A 101 -0.60 20.36 -1.59
N VAL A 102 -1.33 19.69 -2.45
CA VAL A 102 -1.61 18.26 -2.32
C VAL A 102 -0.71 17.51 -3.28
N GLU A 103 0.08 16.60 -2.77
CA GLU A 103 0.81 15.65 -3.61
C GLU A 103 -0.20 14.74 -4.31
N ASP A 104 -0.01 14.51 -5.60
CA ASP A 104 -0.85 13.59 -6.39
C ASP A 104 -0.47 12.14 -6.07
N GLN A 105 -0.55 11.79 -4.78
CA GLN A 105 -0.28 10.44 -4.30
C GLN A 105 -1.58 9.66 -4.23
N LYS A 106 -1.61 8.55 -4.91
CA LYS A 106 -2.71 7.59 -4.81
C LYS A 106 -2.53 6.76 -3.55
N LEU A 107 -3.39 7.01 -2.56
CA LEU A 107 -3.33 6.33 -1.28
C LEU A 107 -4.26 5.13 -1.28
N GLY A 108 -3.72 3.95 -0.99
CA GLY A 108 -4.54 2.79 -0.64
C GLY A 108 -5.09 2.93 0.79
N VAL A 109 -6.37 2.69 0.96
CA VAL A 109 -7.00 2.66 2.30
C VAL A 109 -6.74 1.29 2.92
N ARG A 110 -6.14 1.30 4.10
CA ARG A 110 -5.99 0.12 4.95
C ARG A 110 -6.79 0.34 6.22
N ASP A 111 -7.81 -0.47 6.43
CA ASP A 111 -8.54 -0.47 7.69
C ASP A 111 -7.69 -1.16 8.76
N ILE A 112 -7.28 -0.39 9.78
CA ILE A 112 -6.50 -0.85 10.93
C ILE A 112 -7.26 -0.65 12.25
N SER A 113 -8.55 -0.33 12.20
CA SER A 113 -9.37 0.03 13.35
C SER A 113 -9.54 -1.13 14.33
N GLU A 114 -9.65 -2.35 13.81
CA GLU A 114 -9.85 -3.56 14.60
C GLU A 114 -9.01 -4.74 14.09
N ALA A 115 -8.56 -5.60 15.00
CA ALA A 115 -7.73 -6.76 14.65
C ALA A 115 -8.44 -7.79 13.75
N ASN A 116 -9.78 -7.79 13.74
CA ASN A 116 -10.62 -8.72 12.99
C ASN A 116 -11.49 -8.06 11.93
N ASN A 117 -11.10 -6.89 11.45
CA ASN A 117 -11.80 -6.26 10.32
C ASN A 117 -11.67 -7.08 9.03
N PHE A 118 -12.49 -6.78 8.04
CA PHE A 118 -12.52 -7.48 6.76
C PHE A 118 -11.15 -7.52 6.07
N TYR A 119 -10.41 -6.39 6.06
CA TYR A 119 -9.08 -6.33 5.47
C TYR A 119 -8.11 -7.31 6.15
N ALA A 120 -8.10 -7.33 7.49
CA ALA A 120 -7.23 -8.23 8.25
C ALA A 120 -7.60 -9.70 8.01
N GLN A 121 -8.89 -10.03 7.89
CA GLN A 121 -9.36 -11.38 7.59
C GLN A 121 -8.96 -11.81 6.17
N ALA A 122 -9.21 -10.97 5.16
CA ALA A 122 -8.85 -11.23 3.78
C ALA A 122 -7.34 -11.46 3.60
N MET A 123 -6.52 -10.67 4.33
CA MET A 123 -5.06 -10.77 4.26
C MET A 123 -4.45 -11.93 5.05
N ARG A 124 -5.23 -12.60 5.90
CA ARG A 124 -4.73 -13.80 6.62
C ARG A 124 -4.50 -14.98 5.69
N ASN A 125 -5.43 -15.23 4.77
CA ASN A 125 -5.42 -16.36 3.84
C ASN A 125 -5.74 -15.88 2.42
N PRO A 126 -4.85 -15.11 1.78
CA PRO A 126 -5.05 -14.68 0.41
C PRO A 126 -4.98 -15.88 -0.53
N ASN A 127 -5.72 -15.82 -1.62
CA ASN A 127 -5.51 -16.73 -2.76
C ASN A 127 -4.34 -16.23 -3.58
N ALA A 128 -3.62 -17.14 -4.23
CA ALA A 128 -2.59 -16.81 -5.21
C ALA A 128 -3.08 -17.04 -6.64
N GLY A 129 -2.50 -16.36 -7.59
CA GLY A 129 -2.83 -16.55 -9.00
C GLY A 129 -1.98 -15.69 -9.92
N TRP A 130 -2.20 -15.89 -11.21
CA TRP A 130 -1.51 -15.20 -12.29
C TRP A 130 -2.49 -14.27 -13.00
N LEU A 131 -2.22 -12.97 -12.94
CA LEU A 131 -3.01 -11.95 -13.62
C LEU A 131 -2.63 -11.91 -15.09
N ASN A 132 -3.60 -12.08 -15.96
CA ASN A 132 -3.44 -12.10 -17.40
C ASN A 132 -4.35 -11.09 -18.09
N PHE A 133 -3.91 -10.61 -19.25
CA PHE A 133 -4.73 -9.86 -20.18
C PHE A 133 -4.68 -10.54 -21.54
N ARG A 134 -5.77 -11.23 -21.90
CA ARG A 134 -5.87 -11.98 -23.15
C ARG A 134 -7.21 -11.69 -23.82
N ASN A 135 -7.19 -11.52 -25.14
CA ASN A 135 -8.40 -11.27 -25.94
C ASN A 135 -9.24 -10.09 -25.41
N GLY A 136 -8.59 -9.02 -24.95
CA GLY A 136 -9.26 -7.83 -24.42
C GLY A 136 -9.87 -7.99 -23.02
N LYS A 137 -9.61 -9.10 -22.34
CA LYS A 137 -10.18 -9.41 -21.01
C LYS A 137 -9.08 -9.65 -19.98
N TRP A 138 -9.33 -9.17 -18.79
CA TRP A 138 -8.52 -9.47 -17.62
C TRP A 138 -9.00 -10.74 -16.93
N THR A 139 -8.08 -11.61 -16.61
CA THR A 139 -8.36 -12.87 -15.91
C THR A 139 -7.30 -13.14 -14.85
N ILE A 140 -7.67 -13.93 -13.83
CA ILE A 140 -6.72 -14.54 -12.90
C ILE A 140 -6.77 -16.04 -13.11
N THR A 141 -5.62 -16.65 -13.36
CA THR A 141 -5.45 -18.11 -13.31
C THR A 141 -5.09 -18.46 -11.85
N PRO A 142 -6.00 -19.07 -11.08
CA PRO A 142 -5.74 -19.40 -9.68
C PRO A 142 -4.63 -20.45 -9.57
N CYS A 143 -3.86 -20.39 -8.48
CA CYS A 143 -2.88 -21.39 -8.15
C CYS A 143 -2.73 -21.57 -6.64
N GLY A 144 -2.22 -22.73 -6.23
CA GLY A 144 -1.75 -22.93 -4.87
C GLY A 144 -0.40 -22.25 -4.64
N PHE A 145 -0.02 -22.08 -3.38
CA PHE A 145 1.32 -21.60 -3.05
C PHE A 145 1.87 -22.24 -1.78
N VAL A 146 3.19 -22.27 -1.71
CA VAL A 146 3.94 -22.63 -0.51
C VAL A 146 4.91 -21.52 -0.15
N ARG A 147 5.33 -21.44 1.09
CA ARG A 147 6.32 -20.48 1.56
C ARG A 147 7.69 -21.10 1.54
N VAL A 148 8.70 -20.36 1.09
CA VAL A 148 10.09 -20.76 1.09
C VAL A 148 10.92 -19.77 1.89
N HIS A 149 11.80 -20.26 2.77
CA HIS A 149 12.65 -19.40 3.57
C HIS A 149 13.70 -18.72 2.68
N GLN A 150 13.94 -17.43 2.89
CA GLN A 150 14.90 -16.66 2.07
C GLN A 150 16.33 -17.22 2.12
N GLU A 151 16.71 -17.81 3.23
CA GLU A 151 18.00 -18.51 3.36
C GLU A 151 18.15 -19.65 2.35
N GLN A 152 17.11 -20.43 2.13
CA GLN A 152 17.14 -21.50 1.12
C GLN A 152 17.30 -20.92 -0.31
N ILE A 153 16.66 -19.77 -0.58
CA ILE A 153 16.78 -19.12 -1.88
C ILE A 153 18.20 -18.69 -2.14
N ILE A 154 18.81 -17.96 -1.20
CA ILE A 154 20.20 -17.49 -1.36
C ILE A 154 21.18 -18.65 -1.47
N LYS A 155 20.99 -19.73 -0.71
CA LYS A 155 21.80 -20.94 -0.78
C LYS A 155 21.64 -21.65 -2.13
N HIS A 156 20.40 -21.80 -2.61
CA HIS A 156 20.08 -22.48 -3.87
C HIS A 156 20.72 -21.78 -5.07
N TYR A 157 20.69 -20.44 -5.09
CA TYR A 157 21.25 -19.63 -6.19
C TYR A 157 22.70 -19.19 -5.95
N GLY A 158 23.29 -19.50 -4.82
CA GLY A 158 24.65 -19.08 -4.46
C GLY A 158 24.80 -17.56 -4.38
N ILE A 159 23.83 -16.87 -3.78
CA ILE A 159 23.81 -15.40 -3.64
C ILE A 159 24.44 -15.04 -2.29
N PRO A 160 25.44 -14.15 -2.25
CA PRO A 160 25.97 -13.64 -1.00
C PRO A 160 24.90 -12.90 -0.18
N TYR A 161 24.88 -13.10 1.14
CA TYR A 161 23.88 -12.46 2.01
C TYR A 161 23.91 -10.92 1.90
N THR A 162 25.10 -10.34 1.78
CA THR A 162 25.26 -8.88 1.60
C THR A 162 24.63 -8.35 0.32
N GLU A 163 24.73 -9.11 -0.77
CA GLU A 163 24.04 -8.79 -2.04
C GLU A 163 22.52 -8.87 -1.87
N TRP A 164 22.04 -9.94 -1.26
CA TRP A 164 20.63 -10.12 -0.97
C TRP A 164 20.04 -9.00 -0.09
N GLU A 165 20.76 -8.63 0.98
CA GLU A 165 20.36 -7.57 1.89
C GLU A 165 20.32 -6.20 1.21
N SER A 166 21.26 -5.94 0.28
CA SER A 166 21.30 -4.70 -0.49
C SER A 166 20.17 -4.57 -1.51
N ALA A 167 19.59 -5.69 -1.93
CA ALA A 167 18.48 -5.74 -2.89
C ALA A 167 17.15 -5.35 -2.23
N LYS A 168 16.93 -4.04 -2.02
CA LYS A 168 15.78 -3.46 -1.30
C LYS A 168 14.45 -3.50 -2.07
N SER A 169 14.39 -4.00 -3.30
CA SER A 169 13.16 -4.11 -4.08
C SER A 169 13.04 -5.47 -4.76
N VAL A 170 11.82 -5.87 -5.10
CA VAL A 170 11.53 -7.08 -5.86
C VAL A 170 12.31 -7.11 -7.19
N ARG A 171 12.33 -5.99 -7.90
CA ARG A 171 13.10 -5.84 -9.15
C ARG A 171 14.58 -6.13 -8.95
N LYS A 172 15.19 -5.58 -7.90
CA LYS A 172 16.62 -5.81 -7.61
C LYS A 172 16.89 -7.27 -7.25
N ARG A 173 15.98 -7.94 -6.52
CA ARG A 173 16.12 -9.37 -6.21
C ARG A 173 16.04 -10.24 -7.45
N TYR A 174 15.10 -9.97 -8.34
CA TYR A 174 15.03 -10.67 -9.62
C TYR A 174 16.21 -10.38 -10.57
N SER A 175 16.86 -9.22 -10.43
CA SER A 175 18.06 -8.87 -11.22
C SER A 175 19.33 -9.56 -10.72
N THR A 176 19.30 -10.24 -9.58
CA THR A 176 20.37 -11.14 -9.16
C THR A 176 20.40 -12.37 -10.07
N LYS A 177 21.13 -13.40 -9.71
CA LYS A 177 21.22 -14.67 -10.47
C LYS A 177 19.88 -15.44 -10.58
N ILE A 178 18.81 -14.94 -9.96
CA ILE A 178 17.52 -15.63 -9.86
C ILE A 178 16.72 -15.57 -11.17
N GLY A 179 16.66 -14.42 -11.82
CA GLY A 179 15.73 -14.17 -12.93
C GLY A 179 14.28 -13.93 -12.47
N THR A 180 13.40 -13.56 -13.41
CA THR A 180 12.00 -13.21 -13.09
C THR A 180 11.14 -14.47 -13.02
N CYS A 181 10.56 -14.76 -11.85
CA CYS A 181 9.68 -15.91 -11.60
C CYS A 181 10.23 -17.24 -12.16
N PRO A 182 11.46 -17.64 -11.81
CA PRO A 182 12.05 -18.85 -12.36
C PRO A 182 11.27 -20.08 -11.93
N LYS A 183 11.21 -21.07 -12.80
CA LYS A 183 10.72 -22.40 -12.47
C LYS A 183 11.69 -23.07 -11.51
N VAL A 184 11.18 -23.63 -10.44
CA VAL A 184 11.97 -24.29 -9.39
C VAL A 184 11.39 -25.65 -9.03
N HIS A 185 12.23 -26.54 -8.55
CA HIS A 185 11.86 -27.81 -7.96
C HIS A 185 11.78 -27.66 -6.43
N TYR A 186 10.78 -28.24 -5.82
CA TYR A 186 10.60 -28.18 -4.37
C TYR A 186 9.87 -29.41 -3.83
N GLU A 187 9.98 -29.60 -2.53
CA GLU A 187 9.15 -30.53 -1.77
C GLU A 187 8.39 -29.80 -0.69
N VAL A 188 7.19 -30.25 -0.39
CA VAL A 188 6.38 -29.67 0.70
C VAL A 188 6.75 -30.35 2.00
N GLN A 189 7.19 -29.54 2.98
CA GLN A 189 7.34 -30.03 4.34
C GLN A 189 5.98 -30.14 5.03
N ALA A 190 5.90 -30.97 6.07
CA ALA A 190 4.71 -31.09 6.90
C ALA A 190 4.25 -29.72 7.44
N GLU A 191 2.94 -29.53 7.58
CA GLU A 191 2.33 -28.27 7.99
C GLU A 191 2.90 -27.73 9.31
N GLU A 192 3.30 -26.46 9.30
CA GLU A 192 3.55 -25.73 10.54
C GLU A 192 2.25 -25.50 11.34
N ARG A 193 2.40 -25.25 12.65
CA ARG A 193 1.35 -25.04 13.68
C ARG A 193 0.16 -24.14 13.28
N ASN A 194 0.18 -23.45 12.13
CA ASN A 194 -0.84 -22.48 11.68
C ASN A 194 -1.37 -22.77 10.27
N GLY A 195 -1.32 -24.00 9.79
CA GLY A 195 -1.82 -24.36 8.45
C GLY A 195 -1.00 -23.78 7.30
N LYS A 196 0.23 -23.32 7.57
CA LYS A 196 1.12 -22.77 6.56
C LYS A 196 1.95 -23.87 5.92
N ARG A 197 1.85 -24.01 4.62
CA ARG A 197 2.67 -24.97 3.86
C ARG A 197 4.05 -24.36 3.60
N LEU A 198 5.11 -25.06 4.00
CA LEU A 198 6.50 -24.71 3.73
C LEU A 198 7.04 -25.58 2.61
N GLY A 199 7.84 -24.98 1.72
CA GLY A 199 8.55 -25.67 0.66
C GLY A 199 10.06 -25.60 0.86
N ASN A 200 10.73 -26.71 0.61
CA ASN A 200 12.18 -26.77 0.47
C ASN A 200 12.58 -26.79 -0.99
N LEU A 201 13.49 -25.92 -1.39
CA LEU A 201 14.03 -25.90 -2.74
C LEU A 201 14.94 -27.13 -2.98
N LEU A 202 14.73 -27.78 -4.12
CA LEU A 202 15.53 -28.90 -4.58
C LEU A 202 16.28 -28.52 -5.85
N GLN A 203 17.39 -29.22 -6.15
CA GLN A 203 18.10 -29.07 -7.42
C GLN A 203 17.36 -29.78 -8.57
N SER A 204 16.68 -30.87 -8.26
CA SER A 204 15.88 -31.63 -9.23
C SER A 204 14.88 -32.52 -8.50
N GLY A 205 13.84 -33.00 -9.21
CA GLY A 205 12.79 -33.84 -8.64
C GLY A 205 11.76 -33.08 -7.80
N GLY A 206 10.87 -33.80 -7.13
CA GLY A 206 9.78 -33.20 -6.35
C GLY A 206 8.70 -32.54 -7.22
N GLU A 207 8.00 -31.59 -6.62
CA GLU A 207 7.01 -30.74 -7.30
C GLU A 207 7.69 -29.61 -8.07
N THR A 208 6.98 -29.02 -9.03
CA THR A 208 7.44 -27.83 -9.76
C THR A 208 6.53 -26.64 -9.51
N GLY A 209 7.12 -25.45 -9.53
CA GLY A 209 6.41 -24.18 -9.36
C GLY A 209 7.30 -23.02 -9.73
N HIS A 210 6.79 -21.82 -9.53
CA HIS A 210 7.51 -20.58 -9.87
C HIS A 210 7.83 -19.77 -8.62
N LEU A 211 9.10 -19.40 -8.46
CA LEU A 211 9.55 -18.59 -7.33
C LEU A 211 9.08 -17.15 -7.49
N VAL A 212 8.26 -16.70 -6.55
CA VAL A 212 7.66 -15.36 -6.54
C VAL A 212 8.17 -14.56 -5.36
N MET A 213 8.79 -13.41 -5.68
CA MET A 213 9.21 -12.42 -4.70
C MET A 213 8.09 -11.42 -4.47
N THR A 214 7.80 -11.10 -3.23
CA THR A 214 6.67 -10.21 -2.88
C THR A 214 7.07 -9.07 -1.96
N GLY A 215 6.45 -7.90 -2.17
CA GLY A 215 6.48 -6.76 -1.29
C GLY A 215 7.86 -6.19 -0.99
N GLN A 216 7.89 -5.29 -0.03
CA GLN A 216 9.16 -4.71 0.44
C GLN A 216 9.96 -5.79 1.16
N PRO A 217 11.19 -6.06 0.71
CA PRO A 217 12.11 -6.86 1.50
C PRO A 217 12.33 -6.10 2.80
N GLY A 218 11.93 -6.70 3.93
CA GLY A 218 12.27 -6.17 5.24
C GLY A 218 13.79 -6.08 5.43
N ARG A 219 14.23 -5.65 6.59
CA ARG A 219 15.62 -5.85 7.04
C ARG A 219 15.93 -7.35 6.94
N GLY A 220 17.15 -7.70 6.63
CA GLY A 220 17.54 -9.07 6.31
C GLY A 220 16.96 -10.14 7.25
N PHE A 221 16.73 -11.33 6.76
CA PHE A 221 16.04 -12.42 7.47
C PHE A 221 16.74 -12.90 8.76
N GLN A 222 17.96 -12.46 9.02
CA GLN A 222 18.71 -12.75 10.24
C GLN A 222 18.29 -11.87 11.43
N ASP A 223 17.61 -10.74 11.18
CA ASP A 223 17.11 -9.86 12.24
C ASP A 223 15.80 -10.42 12.83
N SER A 224 15.80 -10.70 14.12
CA SER A 224 15.00 -11.76 14.76
C SER A 224 13.50 -11.56 14.87
N ARG A 225 12.91 -10.36 14.72
CA ARG A 225 11.48 -10.16 15.01
C ARG A 225 10.66 -9.36 14.00
N LYS A 226 11.27 -8.55 13.14
CA LYS A 226 10.55 -7.63 12.23
C LYS A 226 10.90 -7.83 10.75
N SER A 227 11.66 -8.85 10.42
CA SER A 227 12.12 -9.11 9.07
C SER A 227 11.21 -10.09 8.34
N LYS A 228 11.00 -9.84 7.06
CA LYS A 228 10.35 -10.78 6.16
C LYS A 228 11.27 -11.99 5.96
N LYS A 229 10.84 -13.16 6.43
CA LYS A 229 11.64 -14.40 6.36
C LYS A 229 11.34 -15.25 5.14
N TYR A 230 10.17 -15.12 4.55
CA TYR A 230 9.65 -16.01 3.51
C TYR A 230 9.34 -15.27 2.22
N GLU A 231 9.56 -15.95 1.12
CA GLU A 231 8.99 -15.70 -0.20
C GLU A 231 8.06 -16.86 -0.58
N PHE A 232 7.57 -16.91 -1.81
CA PHE A 232 6.56 -17.85 -2.21
C PHE A 232 6.97 -18.65 -3.43
N ILE A 233 6.49 -19.89 -3.52
CA ILE A 233 6.50 -20.68 -4.74
C ILE A 233 5.04 -20.85 -5.14
N PHE A 234 4.67 -20.32 -6.32
CA PHE A 234 3.36 -20.53 -6.91
C PHE A 234 3.37 -21.85 -7.65
N GLN A 235 2.43 -22.72 -7.30
CA GLN A 235 2.34 -24.07 -7.83
C GLN A 235 1.83 -24.05 -9.27
N GLU A 236 2.29 -24.97 -10.09
CA GLU A 236 1.70 -25.20 -11.40
C GLU A 236 0.37 -25.94 -11.22
N THR A 237 -0.74 -25.26 -11.41
CA THR A 237 -2.07 -25.84 -11.34
C THR A 237 -2.84 -25.56 -12.62
N LYS A 238 -3.56 -26.56 -13.12
CA LYS A 238 -4.50 -26.41 -14.25
C LYS A 238 -5.87 -26.04 -13.68
N GLN A 239 -6.05 -24.76 -13.34
CA GLN A 239 -7.35 -24.24 -12.94
C GLN A 239 -7.92 -23.32 -14.03
N GLU A 240 -9.23 -23.23 -14.08
CA GLU A 240 -9.92 -22.34 -15.02
C GLU A 240 -9.68 -20.87 -14.65
N ASP A 241 -9.54 -20.06 -15.67
CA ASP A 241 -9.37 -18.61 -15.52
C ASP A 241 -10.61 -17.97 -14.93
N ILE A 242 -10.43 -17.14 -13.91
CA ILE A 242 -11.48 -16.33 -13.30
C ILE A 242 -11.49 -14.96 -14.00
N PRO A 243 -12.60 -14.56 -14.63
CA PRO A 243 -12.69 -13.24 -15.24
C PRO A 243 -12.72 -12.14 -14.16
N ILE A 244 -12.05 -11.03 -14.43
CA ILE A 244 -12.06 -9.84 -13.57
C ILE A 244 -12.94 -8.77 -14.22
N SER A 245 -13.84 -8.17 -13.46
CA SER A 245 -14.63 -7.06 -13.96
C SER A 245 -13.76 -5.84 -14.25
N GLN A 246 -14.19 -5.03 -15.20
CA GLN A 246 -13.47 -3.81 -15.55
C GLN A 246 -13.41 -2.82 -14.39
N GLU A 247 -14.43 -2.80 -13.55
CA GLU A 247 -14.50 -1.96 -12.35
C GLU A 247 -13.40 -2.32 -11.34
N VAL A 248 -13.27 -3.61 -11.01
CA VAL A 248 -12.21 -4.11 -10.11
C VAL A 248 -10.83 -3.83 -10.68
N MET A 249 -10.65 -4.04 -11.99
CA MET A 249 -9.35 -3.79 -12.62
C MET A 249 -9.03 -2.29 -12.69
N SER A 250 -10.02 -1.44 -12.94
CA SER A 250 -9.84 0.02 -12.92
C SER A 250 -9.42 0.51 -11.53
N GLY A 251 -10.05 0.02 -10.47
CA GLY A 251 -9.65 0.32 -9.09
C GLY A 251 -8.22 -0.14 -8.78
N PHE A 252 -7.86 -1.35 -9.20
CA PHE A 252 -6.51 -1.87 -9.06
C PHE A 252 -5.48 -1.00 -9.80
N MET A 253 -5.74 -0.65 -11.06
CA MET A 253 -4.87 0.20 -11.87
C MET A 253 -4.71 1.58 -11.27
N GLN A 254 -5.80 2.19 -10.80
CA GLN A 254 -5.76 3.51 -10.17
C GLN A 254 -4.76 3.58 -9.01
N ILE A 255 -4.63 2.51 -8.24
CA ILE A 255 -3.72 2.44 -7.09
C ILE A 255 -2.28 2.11 -7.54
N HIS A 256 -2.12 1.24 -8.53
CA HIS A 256 -0.83 0.61 -8.84
C HIS A 256 -0.09 1.19 -10.05
N GLU A 257 -0.76 1.85 -11.02
CA GLU A 257 -0.14 2.26 -12.29
C GLU A 257 1.10 3.15 -12.15
N SER A 258 1.18 3.95 -11.09
CA SER A 258 2.31 4.83 -10.81
C SER A 258 3.42 4.18 -9.96
N THR A 259 3.24 2.94 -9.49
CA THR A 259 4.21 2.26 -8.65
C THR A 259 5.38 1.67 -9.46
N ASP A 260 6.54 1.54 -8.81
CA ASP A 260 7.71 0.90 -9.41
C ASP A 260 7.48 -0.58 -9.70
N GLU A 261 6.68 -1.25 -8.87
CA GLU A 261 6.28 -2.64 -9.06
C GLU A 261 5.45 -2.79 -10.34
N TRP A 262 4.47 -1.93 -10.57
CA TRP A 262 3.65 -1.98 -11.79
C TRP A 262 4.49 -1.69 -13.03
N ARG A 263 5.36 -0.68 -13.00
CA ARG A 263 6.30 -0.38 -14.08
C ARG A 263 7.25 -1.52 -14.40
N PHE A 264 7.57 -2.34 -13.41
CA PHE A 264 8.38 -3.54 -13.62
C PHE A 264 7.58 -4.69 -14.26
N TRP A 265 6.32 -4.90 -13.82
CA TRP A 265 5.52 -6.03 -14.25
C TRP A 265 4.75 -5.80 -15.54
N PHE A 266 4.17 -4.62 -15.73
CA PHE A 266 3.28 -4.32 -16.86
C PHE A 266 3.91 -4.59 -18.24
N PRO A 267 5.17 -4.18 -18.51
CA PRO A 267 5.81 -4.48 -19.80
C PRO A 267 6.04 -5.97 -20.05
N LYS A 268 5.93 -6.81 -19.01
CA LYS A 268 6.07 -8.27 -19.09
C LYS A 268 4.74 -8.99 -19.29
N LEU A 269 3.65 -8.28 -19.15
CA LEU A 269 2.31 -8.79 -19.42
C LEU A 269 2.24 -9.20 -20.90
N GLY A 270 1.85 -10.42 -21.17
CA GLY A 270 1.86 -10.99 -22.51
C GLY A 270 3.19 -11.64 -22.95
N ASN A 271 4.32 -11.25 -22.31
CA ASN A 271 5.61 -11.89 -22.54
C ASN A 271 5.93 -13.01 -21.54
N LEU A 272 5.29 -12.96 -20.37
CA LEU A 272 5.31 -14.07 -19.42
C LEU A 272 4.17 -15.02 -19.76
N GLU A 273 4.49 -16.26 -20.08
CA GLU A 273 3.51 -17.30 -20.38
C GLU A 273 2.45 -17.45 -19.27
N LEU A 274 2.86 -17.25 -18.03
CA LEU A 274 2.03 -17.40 -16.85
C LEU A 274 1.26 -16.13 -16.46
N GLY A 275 1.73 -14.94 -16.83
CA GLY A 275 1.17 -13.65 -16.39
C GLY A 275 1.91 -13.04 -15.20
N ILE A 276 1.28 -12.07 -14.53
CA ILE A 276 1.83 -11.36 -13.38
C ILE A 276 1.39 -12.06 -12.08
N PRO A 277 2.31 -12.40 -11.15
CA PRO A 277 1.92 -13.03 -9.90
C PRO A 277 1.18 -12.04 -9.00
N VAL A 278 0.01 -12.44 -8.50
CA VAL A 278 -0.84 -11.64 -7.62
C VAL A 278 -1.38 -12.46 -6.46
N PHE A 279 -1.63 -11.79 -5.35
CA PHE A 279 -2.52 -12.30 -4.32
C PHE A 279 -3.88 -11.63 -4.46
N TRP A 280 -4.94 -12.38 -4.30
CA TRP A 280 -6.30 -11.92 -4.51
C TRP A 280 -7.26 -12.48 -3.47
N HIS A 281 -8.41 -11.86 -3.37
CA HIS A 281 -9.52 -12.28 -2.52
C HIS A 281 -10.81 -12.19 -3.30
N LYS A 282 -11.72 -13.14 -3.12
CA LYS A 282 -13.05 -13.10 -3.70
C LYS A 282 -13.99 -12.44 -2.70
N GLU A 283 -14.69 -11.41 -3.11
CA GLU A 283 -15.69 -10.76 -2.27
C GLU A 283 -16.88 -11.71 -2.07
N GLY A 284 -17.31 -11.90 -0.81
CA GLY A 284 -18.47 -12.74 -0.49
C GLY A 284 -18.19 -14.24 -0.27
N SER A 285 -16.93 -14.64 -0.10
CA SER A 285 -16.57 -16.02 0.32
C SER A 285 -16.21 -16.09 1.79
#